data_aed06c9c058beb6cf32c1080f84e561d
#
_entry.id   aed06c9c058beb6cf32c1080f84e561d
#
_cell.length_a   1.000
_cell.length_b   1.000
_cell.length_c   1.000
_cell.angle_alpha   90.00
_cell.angle_beta   90.00
_cell.angle_gamma   90.00
#
_symmetry.space_group_name_H-M   'P 1'
#
loop_
_entity.id
_entity.type
_entity.pdbx_description
1 polymer ?
#
loop_
_entity_poly.entity_id
_entity_poly.type
_entity_poly.pdbx_seq_one_letter_code
_entity_poly.pdbx_strand_id
1 'polypeptide(L)'
;YKRQARQLVLHAPKVPELGMARALLAMRDHDEEAFSTAVSDARQQLGRRILGPARVSYPHAYDAVMQLHMLCELELIFYGRDDLKANLDARFAATLPSFRTREPVLSLRRSAFQACRAPVTDLGACWILSAKTARKAGHTQSAYSAILQAIQSGAPYAFVQKAKLLAHGDQVQ
;
A
#
# COMPACT_ATOMS: atom_id res chain seq x y z
N TYR A 1 10.44 21.59 3.95
CA TYR A 1 10.57 20.13 3.96
C TYR A 1 9.83 19.46 2.78
N LYS A 2 8.52 19.71 2.53
CA LYS A 2 7.75 19.03 1.47
C LYS A 2 8.30 19.30 0.05
N ARG A 3 8.71 20.56 -0.26
CA ARG A 3 9.30 20.91 -1.56
C ARG A 3 10.66 20.26 -1.79
N GLN A 4 11.50 20.21 -0.76
CA GLN A 4 12.82 19.57 -0.81
C GLN A 4 12.70 18.05 -1.00
N ALA A 5 11.82 17.38 -0.25
CA ALA A 5 11.57 15.95 -0.43
C ALA A 5 11.09 15.62 -1.84
N ARG A 6 10.20 16.45 -2.42
CA ARG A 6 9.77 16.29 -3.81
C ARG A 6 10.93 16.40 -4.80
N GLN A 7 11.78 17.41 -4.67
CA GLN A 7 12.95 17.57 -5.54
C GLN A 7 13.92 16.40 -5.43
N LEU A 8 14.18 15.93 -4.20
CA LEU A 8 15.04 14.77 -3.99
C LEU A 8 14.51 13.51 -4.71
N VAL A 9 13.21 13.24 -4.64
CA VAL A 9 12.61 12.07 -5.32
C VAL A 9 12.68 12.20 -6.84
N LEU A 10 12.48 13.40 -7.39
CA LEU A 10 12.50 13.63 -8.84
C LEU A 10 13.92 13.53 -9.43
N HIS A 11 14.94 13.97 -8.70
CA HIS A 11 16.34 14.00 -9.18
C HIS A 11 17.18 12.79 -8.71
N ALA A 12 16.63 11.94 -7.87
CA ALA A 12 17.34 10.76 -7.37
C ALA A 12 17.52 9.68 -8.47
N PRO A 13 18.46 8.75 -8.28
CA PRO A 13 18.68 7.64 -9.20
C PRO A 13 17.39 6.85 -9.49
N LYS A 14 17.30 6.26 -10.68
CA LYS A 14 16.17 5.42 -11.08
C LYS A 14 16.25 4.06 -10.38
N VAL A 15 15.71 3.98 -9.16
CA VAL A 15 15.54 2.72 -8.41
C VAL A 15 14.04 2.44 -8.24
N PRO A 16 13.59 1.15 -8.18
CA PRO A 16 12.17 0.79 -8.16
C PRO A 16 11.38 1.42 -7.03
N GLU A 17 11.98 1.55 -5.84
CA GLU A 17 11.36 2.14 -4.66
C GLU A 17 11.03 3.62 -4.87
N LEU A 18 11.91 4.35 -5.54
CA LEU A 18 11.67 5.75 -5.93
C LEU A 18 10.68 5.86 -7.10
N GLY A 19 10.57 4.82 -7.93
CA GLY A 19 9.55 4.73 -8.98
C GLY A 19 8.13 4.83 -8.41
N MET A 20 7.85 4.11 -7.32
CA MET A 20 6.56 4.20 -6.61
C MET A 20 6.31 5.59 -6.03
N ALA A 21 7.35 6.22 -5.45
CA ALA A 21 7.23 7.58 -4.93
C ALA A 21 6.98 8.60 -6.04
N ARG A 22 7.62 8.45 -7.21
CA ARG A 22 7.37 9.29 -8.40
C ARG A 22 5.95 9.10 -8.91
N ALA A 23 5.47 7.86 -8.99
CA ALA A 23 4.10 7.56 -9.38
C ALA A 23 3.08 8.23 -8.43
N LEU A 24 3.28 8.15 -7.11
CA LEU A 24 2.41 8.83 -6.13
C LEU A 24 2.45 10.36 -6.26
N LEU A 25 3.60 10.94 -6.60
CA LEU A 25 3.70 12.38 -6.85
C LEU A 25 2.92 12.78 -8.12
N ALA A 26 3.06 12.01 -9.20
CA ALA A 26 2.32 12.21 -10.44
C ALA A 26 0.80 12.05 -10.25
N MET A 27 0.37 11.03 -9.49
CA MET A 27 -1.04 10.84 -9.10
C MET A 27 -1.61 12.08 -8.39
N ARG A 28 -0.86 12.63 -7.42
CA ARG A 28 -1.28 13.82 -6.68
C ARG A 28 -1.39 15.07 -7.57
N ASP A 29 -0.50 15.17 -8.55
CA ASP A 29 -0.46 16.30 -9.48
C ASP A 29 -1.39 16.07 -10.69
N HIS A 30 -2.06 14.90 -10.77
CA HIS A 30 -2.91 14.46 -11.89
C HIS A 30 -2.18 14.48 -13.24
N ASP A 31 -0.89 14.17 -13.23
CA ASP A 31 -0.02 14.13 -14.40
C ASP A 31 0.07 12.68 -14.92
N GLU A 32 -0.73 12.36 -15.94
CA GLU A 32 -0.82 11.03 -16.51
C GLU A 32 0.47 10.60 -17.22
N GLU A 33 1.14 11.51 -17.92
CA GLU A 33 2.38 11.22 -18.64
C GLU A 33 3.51 10.91 -17.65
N ALA A 34 3.68 11.74 -16.62
CA ALA A 34 4.66 11.48 -15.56
C ALA A 34 4.34 10.18 -14.80
N PHE A 35 3.06 9.88 -14.56
CA PHE A 35 2.62 8.65 -13.91
C PHE A 35 2.97 7.41 -14.76
N SER A 36 2.58 7.41 -16.02
CA SER A 36 2.86 6.31 -16.96
C SER A 36 4.37 6.06 -17.09
N THR A 37 5.16 7.14 -17.22
CA THR A 37 6.63 7.06 -17.28
C THR A 37 7.20 6.46 -16.00
N ALA A 38 6.77 6.91 -14.83
CA ALA A 38 7.26 6.42 -13.54
C ALA A 38 6.96 4.94 -13.34
N VAL A 39 5.74 4.49 -13.69
CA VAL A 39 5.33 3.09 -13.60
C VAL A 39 6.10 2.21 -14.59
N SER A 40 6.27 2.66 -15.82
CA SER A 40 7.03 1.94 -16.86
C SER A 40 8.50 1.76 -16.47
N ASP A 41 9.16 2.84 -16.02
CA ASP A 41 10.53 2.81 -15.53
C ASP A 41 10.70 1.83 -14.35
N ALA A 42 9.78 1.87 -13.38
CA ALA A 42 9.81 0.98 -12.23
C ALA A 42 9.61 -0.50 -12.65
N ARG A 43 8.69 -0.78 -13.55
CA ARG A 43 8.47 -2.14 -14.10
C ARG A 43 9.69 -2.67 -14.82
N GLN A 44 10.32 -1.86 -15.65
CA GLN A 44 11.53 -2.26 -16.37
C GLN A 44 12.66 -2.64 -15.41
N GLN A 45 12.84 -1.87 -14.35
CA GLN A 45 13.88 -2.13 -13.35
C GLN A 45 13.58 -3.39 -12.54
N LEU A 46 12.31 -3.60 -12.15
CA LEU A 46 11.88 -4.81 -11.46
C LEU A 46 12.01 -6.05 -12.36
N GLY A 47 11.68 -5.94 -13.65
CA GLY A 47 11.90 -7.00 -14.63
C GLY A 47 13.36 -7.42 -14.71
N ARG A 48 14.29 -6.47 -14.74
CA ARG A 48 15.73 -6.76 -14.70
C ARG A 48 16.16 -7.48 -13.41
N ARG A 49 15.58 -7.10 -12.26
CA ARG A 49 15.83 -7.79 -10.97
C ARG A 49 15.35 -9.24 -10.99
N ILE A 50 14.18 -9.51 -11.56
CA ILE A 50 13.62 -10.87 -11.65
C ILE A 50 14.42 -11.74 -12.63
N LEU A 51 14.87 -11.17 -13.74
CA LEU A 51 15.60 -11.90 -14.79
C LEU A 51 17.09 -12.08 -14.46
N GLY A 52 17.64 -11.29 -13.54
CA GLY A 52 19.04 -11.32 -13.14
C GLY A 52 19.33 -12.37 -12.05
N PRO A 53 20.24 -12.06 -11.11
CA PRO A 53 20.67 -12.96 -10.03
C PRO A 53 19.55 -13.43 -9.10
N ALA A 54 18.38 -12.76 -9.12
CA ALA A 54 17.19 -13.16 -8.36
C ALA A 54 16.61 -14.52 -8.75
N ARG A 55 17.08 -15.13 -9.85
CA ARG A 55 16.79 -16.53 -10.20
C ARG A 55 17.23 -17.54 -9.12
N VAL A 56 18.08 -17.09 -8.19
CA VAL A 56 18.73 -17.98 -7.20
C VAL A 56 17.95 -18.04 -5.88
N SER A 57 17.03 -17.11 -5.61
CA SER A 57 16.32 -17.09 -4.32
C SER A 57 14.87 -16.66 -4.43
N TYR A 58 13.95 -17.57 -4.04
CA TYR A 58 12.52 -17.33 -3.99
C TYR A 58 12.12 -16.06 -3.18
N PRO A 59 12.71 -15.78 -1.99
CA PRO A 59 12.37 -14.57 -1.25
C PRO A 59 12.63 -13.27 -2.01
N HIS A 60 13.74 -13.17 -2.74
CA HIS A 60 14.07 -11.98 -3.52
C HIS A 60 13.14 -11.82 -4.74
N ALA A 61 12.77 -12.93 -5.39
CA ALA A 61 11.79 -12.91 -6.46
C ALA A 61 10.42 -12.49 -5.96
N TYR A 62 10.02 -12.96 -4.78
CA TYR A 62 8.74 -12.61 -4.18
C TYR A 62 8.64 -11.10 -3.85
N ASP A 63 9.69 -10.48 -3.30
CA ASP A 63 9.73 -9.05 -3.04
C ASP A 63 9.54 -8.22 -4.33
N ALA A 64 10.20 -8.62 -5.41
CA ALA A 64 10.03 -7.95 -6.71
C ALA A 64 8.61 -8.15 -7.28
N VAL A 65 8.05 -9.33 -7.15
CA VAL A 65 6.64 -9.62 -7.54
C VAL A 65 5.68 -8.78 -6.71
N MET A 66 5.91 -8.61 -5.42
CA MET A 66 5.09 -7.76 -4.56
C MET A 66 5.18 -6.28 -4.96
N GLN A 67 6.35 -5.80 -5.37
CA GLN A 67 6.48 -4.45 -5.90
C GLN A 67 5.73 -4.26 -7.23
N LEU A 68 5.76 -5.26 -8.14
CA LEU A 68 4.94 -5.25 -9.36
C LEU A 68 3.44 -5.26 -9.03
N HIS A 69 3.04 -6.06 -8.03
CA HIS A 69 1.67 -6.08 -7.54
C HIS A 69 1.23 -4.69 -7.05
N MET A 70 2.07 -4.00 -6.28
CA MET A 70 1.79 -2.65 -5.77
C MET A 70 1.70 -1.61 -6.90
N LEU A 71 2.55 -1.69 -7.94
CA LEU A 71 2.44 -0.83 -9.12
C LEU A 71 1.11 -1.03 -9.86
N CYS A 72 0.64 -2.28 -10.00
CA CYS A 72 -0.67 -2.53 -10.59
C CYS A 72 -1.82 -1.94 -9.77
N GLU A 73 -1.72 -1.94 -8.42
CA GLU A 73 -2.74 -1.29 -7.59
C GLU A 73 -2.74 0.24 -7.77
N LEU A 74 -1.57 0.87 -7.93
CA LEU A 74 -1.50 2.31 -8.25
C LEU A 74 -2.21 2.64 -9.55
N GLU A 75 -2.04 1.81 -10.60
CA GLU A 75 -2.73 2.01 -11.88
C GLU A 75 -4.25 1.84 -11.74
N LEU A 76 -4.70 0.80 -11.02
CA LEU A 76 -6.13 0.59 -10.78
C LEU A 76 -6.76 1.79 -10.06
N ILE A 77 -6.07 2.37 -9.08
CA ILE A 77 -6.55 3.53 -8.32
C ILE A 77 -6.49 4.81 -9.18
N PHE A 78 -5.42 5.00 -9.95
CA PHE A 78 -5.24 6.22 -10.75
C PHE A 78 -6.26 6.33 -11.89
N TYR A 79 -6.49 5.22 -12.60
CA TYR A 79 -7.43 5.20 -13.73
C TYR A 79 -8.89 5.00 -13.33
N GLY A 80 -9.16 4.74 -12.04
CA GLY A 80 -10.52 4.70 -11.49
C GLY A 80 -11.44 3.71 -12.20
N ARG A 81 -10.95 2.49 -12.49
CA ARG A 81 -11.72 1.47 -13.24
C ARG A 81 -12.94 1.00 -12.47
N ASP A 82 -13.97 0.62 -13.21
CA ASP A 82 -15.14 -0.07 -12.67
C ASP A 82 -14.70 -1.27 -11.81
N ASP A 83 -15.45 -1.56 -10.74
CA ASP A 83 -15.14 -2.63 -9.78
C ASP A 83 -13.78 -2.49 -9.05
N LEU A 84 -13.25 -1.25 -8.90
CA LEU A 84 -11.98 -1.00 -8.23
C LEU A 84 -11.86 -1.74 -6.90
N LYS A 85 -12.90 -1.66 -6.06
CA LYS A 85 -12.89 -2.30 -4.74
C LYS A 85 -12.77 -3.81 -4.84
N ALA A 86 -13.55 -4.46 -5.70
CA ALA A 86 -13.51 -5.91 -5.89
C ALA A 86 -12.14 -6.36 -6.41
N ASN A 87 -11.55 -5.62 -7.35
CA ASN A 87 -10.21 -5.87 -7.86
C ASN A 87 -9.14 -5.75 -6.77
N LEU A 88 -9.17 -4.68 -5.97
CA LEU A 88 -8.21 -4.48 -4.88
C LEU A 88 -8.36 -5.56 -3.79
N ASP A 89 -9.59 -5.99 -3.47
CA ASP A 89 -9.84 -7.05 -2.49
C ASP A 89 -9.34 -8.41 -2.99
N ALA A 90 -9.61 -8.76 -4.25
CA ALA A 90 -9.10 -9.99 -4.87
C ALA A 90 -7.56 -10.02 -4.91
N ARG A 91 -6.93 -8.91 -5.28
CA ARG A 91 -5.47 -8.79 -5.27
C ARG A 91 -4.89 -8.93 -3.87
N PHE A 92 -5.51 -8.31 -2.88
CA PHE A 92 -5.09 -8.43 -1.48
C PHE A 92 -5.22 -9.86 -0.96
N ALA A 93 -6.30 -10.57 -1.32
CA ALA A 93 -6.50 -11.96 -0.96
C ALA A 93 -5.41 -12.89 -1.54
N ALA A 94 -4.88 -12.57 -2.72
CA ALA A 94 -3.82 -13.33 -3.38
C ALA A 94 -2.43 -13.14 -2.72
N THR A 95 -2.25 -12.17 -1.82
CA THR A 95 -0.98 -11.97 -1.11
C THR A 95 -0.82 -12.92 0.07
N LEU A 96 0.43 -13.26 0.41
CA LEU A 96 0.72 -14.04 1.62
C LEU A 96 0.10 -13.38 2.86
N PRO A 97 -0.57 -14.16 3.75
CA PRO A 97 -1.31 -13.60 4.88
C PRO A 97 -0.42 -13.22 6.06
N SER A 98 0.69 -12.52 5.79
CA SER A 98 1.60 -12.01 6.80
C SER A 98 1.50 -10.48 6.92
N PHE A 99 1.73 -9.95 8.11
CA PHE A 99 1.77 -8.51 8.35
C PHE A 99 2.86 -7.84 7.51
N ARG A 100 4.05 -8.45 7.47
CA ARG A 100 5.20 -7.95 6.71
C ARG A 100 4.90 -7.78 5.22
N THR A 101 4.10 -8.67 4.63
CA THR A 101 3.72 -8.61 3.21
C THR A 101 2.58 -7.64 2.97
N ARG A 102 1.56 -7.67 3.83
CA ARG A 102 0.29 -6.97 3.58
C ARG A 102 0.30 -5.50 3.98
N GLU A 103 1.03 -5.13 5.04
CA GLU A 103 1.05 -3.74 5.49
C GLU A 103 1.69 -2.76 4.49
N PRO A 104 2.80 -3.09 3.78
CA PRO A 104 3.30 -2.24 2.71
C PRO A 104 2.28 -1.99 1.59
N VAL A 105 1.51 -3.01 1.19
CA VAL A 105 0.44 -2.89 0.18
C VAL A 105 -0.64 -1.92 0.67
N LEU A 106 -1.13 -2.10 1.90
CA LEU A 106 -2.16 -1.23 2.48
C LEU A 106 -1.64 0.20 2.69
N SER A 107 -0.38 0.36 3.08
CA SER A 107 0.25 1.68 3.23
C SER A 107 0.32 2.42 1.90
N LEU A 108 0.76 1.74 0.83
CA LEU A 108 0.80 2.32 -0.50
C LEU A 108 -0.60 2.68 -1.01
N ARG A 109 -1.58 1.78 -0.81
CA ARG A 109 -2.98 2.01 -1.18
C ARG A 109 -3.55 3.25 -0.49
N ARG A 110 -3.31 3.42 0.82
CA ARG A 110 -3.71 4.63 1.56
C ARG A 110 -3.07 5.89 0.98
N SER A 111 -1.78 5.83 0.66
CA SER A 111 -1.07 6.96 0.05
C SER A 111 -1.62 7.31 -1.34
N ALA A 112 -1.98 6.30 -2.14
CA ALA A 112 -2.60 6.47 -3.45
C ALA A 112 -4.01 7.10 -3.35
N PHE A 113 -4.84 6.61 -2.44
CA PHE A 113 -6.17 7.20 -2.19
C PHE A 113 -6.07 8.65 -1.72
N GLN A 114 -5.11 8.98 -0.86
CA GLN A 114 -4.85 10.37 -0.46
C GLN A 114 -4.37 11.23 -1.63
N ALA A 115 -3.50 10.72 -2.50
CA ALA A 115 -2.99 11.42 -3.66
C ALA A 115 -4.12 11.74 -4.65
N CYS A 116 -5.00 10.78 -4.94
CA CYS A 116 -6.15 10.94 -5.83
C CYS A 116 -7.36 11.62 -5.16
N ARG A 117 -7.27 12.02 -3.88
CA ARG A 117 -8.40 12.58 -3.11
C ARG A 117 -9.63 11.68 -3.13
N ALA A 118 -9.41 10.37 -3.06
CA ALA A 118 -10.46 9.38 -3.01
C ALA A 118 -11.40 9.57 -1.79
N PRO A 119 -12.61 9.00 -1.81
CA PRO A 119 -13.54 9.09 -0.70
C PRO A 119 -12.90 8.63 0.63
N VAL A 120 -13.22 9.33 1.71
CA VAL A 120 -12.71 9.02 3.06
C VAL A 120 -13.12 7.60 3.50
N THR A 121 -14.22 7.09 2.97
CA THR A 121 -14.70 5.71 3.19
C THR A 121 -13.69 4.66 2.73
N ASP A 122 -13.04 4.87 1.59
CA ASP A 122 -12.05 3.94 1.03
C ASP A 122 -10.77 3.94 1.87
N LEU A 123 -10.34 5.12 2.29
CA LEU A 123 -9.23 5.28 3.22
C LEU A 123 -9.52 4.60 4.56
N GLY A 124 -10.72 4.79 5.10
CA GLY A 124 -11.18 4.17 6.32
C GLY A 124 -11.22 2.65 6.24
N ALA A 125 -11.69 2.09 5.11
CA ALA A 125 -11.67 0.65 4.86
C ALA A 125 -10.24 0.07 4.86
N CYS A 126 -9.27 0.78 4.28
CA CYS A 126 -7.86 0.38 4.34
C CYS A 126 -7.31 0.38 5.77
N TRP A 127 -7.67 1.36 6.60
CA TRP A 127 -7.27 1.38 8.00
C TRP A 127 -7.87 0.21 8.80
N ILE A 128 -9.11 -0.18 8.53
CA ILE A 128 -9.74 -1.38 9.11
C ILE A 128 -8.96 -2.64 8.73
N LEU A 129 -8.55 -2.78 7.47
CA LEU A 129 -7.75 -3.91 7.01
C LEU A 129 -6.37 -3.95 7.68
N SER A 130 -5.69 -2.80 7.81
CA SER A 130 -4.43 -2.69 8.56
C SER A 130 -4.60 -3.10 10.02
N ALA A 131 -5.63 -2.60 10.70
CA ALA A 131 -5.93 -2.96 12.08
C ALA A 131 -6.15 -4.47 12.25
N LYS A 132 -6.95 -5.08 11.35
CA LYS A 132 -7.22 -6.52 11.35
C LYS A 132 -5.95 -7.34 11.12
N THR A 133 -5.12 -6.90 10.17
CA THR A 133 -3.88 -7.60 9.82
C THR A 133 -2.86 -7.52 10.95
N ALA A 134 -2.67 -6.33 11.52
CA ALA A 134 -1.75 -6.09 12.64
C ALA A 134 -2.19 -6.88 13.89
N ARG A 135 -3.48 -6.84 14.26
CA ARG A 135 -4.02 -7.58 15.39
C ARG A 135 -3.80 -9.09 15.25
N LYS A 136 -4.10 -9.67 14.08
CA LYS A 136 -3.88 -11.09 13.81
C LYS A 136 -2.42 -11.52 13.91
N ALA A 137 -1.51 -10.60 13.65
CA ALA A 137 -0.06 -10.83 13.73
C ALA A 137 0.54 -10.50 15.11
N GLY A 138 -0.28 -10.11 16.10
CA GLY A 138 0.18 -9.74 17.44
C GLY A 138 0.81 -8.34 17.55
N HIS A 139 0.74 -7.52 16.49
CA HIS A 139 1.25 -6.14 16.50
C HIS A 139 0.24 -5.18 17.12
N THR A 140 0.06 -5.27 18.46
CA THR A 140 -0.98 -4.56 19.22
C THR A 140 -0.92 -3.04 19.02
N GLN A 141 0.27 -2.45 19.10
CA GLN A 141 0.44 -1.00 18.96
C GLN A 141 0.08 -0.52 17.54
N SER A 142 0.52 -1.24 16.51
CA SER A 142 0.17 -0.93 15.11
C SER A 142 -1.35 -1.09 14.87
N ALA A 143 -1.95 -2.12 15.45
CA ALA A 143 -3.38 -2.34 15.38
C ALA A 143 -4.16 -1.19 16.03
N TYR A 144 -3.73 -0.74 17.22
CA TYR A 144 -4.36 0.37 17.93
C TYR A 144 -4.26 1.67 17.14
N SER A 145 -3.08 2.01 16.62
CA SER A 145 -2.87 3.18 15.78
C SER A 145 -3.77 3.16 14.53
N ALA A 146 -3.87 2.01 13.85
CA ALA A 146 -4.72 1.85 12.69
C ALA A 146 -6.22 2.00 13.04
N ILE A 147 -6.65 1.51 14.20
CA ILE A 147 -8.03 1.69 14.69
C ILE A 147 -8.33 3.17 14.93
N LEU A 148 -7.42 3.93 15.54
CA LEU A 148 -7.61 5.36 15.76
C LEU A 148 -7.79 6.11 14.43
N GLN A 149 -6.97 5.79 13.43
CA GLN A 149 -7.09 6.38 12.10
C GLN A 149 -8.42 5.99 11.41
N ALA A 150 -8.87 4.74 11.58
CA ALA A 150 -10.15 4.29 11.08
C ALA A 150 -11.33 5.05 11.73
N ILE A 151 -11.27 5.29 13.04
CA ILE A 151 -12.27 6.09 13.77
C ILE A 151 -12.27 7.53 13.26
N GLN A 152 -11.10 8.16 13.12
CA GLN A 152 -10.97 9.53 12.60
C GLN A 152 -11.51 9.66 11.16
N SER A 153 -11.39 8.60 10.37
CA SER A 153 -11.93 8.52 9.01
C SER A 153 -13.44 8.19 8.98
N GLY A 154 -14.09 8.05 10.13
CA GLY A 154 -15.50 7.66 10.19
C GLY A 154 -15.80 6.27 9.63
N ALA A 155 -14.81 5.38 9.62
CA ALA A 155 -14.97 4.06 9.03
C ALA A 155 -16.02 3.22 9.79
N PRO A 156 -16.98 2.61 9.09
CA PRO A 156 -17.97 1.75 9.73
C PRO A 156 -17.27 0.56 10.42
N TYR A 157 -17.79 0.15 11.56
CA TYR A 157 -17.24 -1.00 12.34
C TYR A 157 -15.84 -0.82 12.92
N ALA A 158 -15.24 0.39 12.94
CA ALA A 158 -13.96 0.65 13.59
C ALA A 158 -13.99 0.27 15.08
N PHE A 159 -15.12 0.54 15.77
CA PHE A 159 -15.32 0.14 17.16
C PHE A 159 -15.30 -1.39 17.37
N VAL A 160 -15.75 -2.19 16.40
CA VAL A 160 -15.68 -3.66 16.46
C VAL A 160 -14.22 -4.13 16.48
N GLN A 161 -13.35 -3.49 15.68
CA GLN A 161 -11.93 -3.83 15.71
C GLN A 161 -11.28 -3.43 17.05
N LYS A 162 -11.71 -2.29 17.64
CA LYS A 162 -11.27 -1.87 18.97
C LYS A 162 -11.66 -2.87 20.04
N ALA A 163 -12.94 -3.30 20.04
CA ALA A 163 -13.42 -4.30 20.99
C ALA A 163 -12.65 -5.64 20.87
N LYS A 164 -12.41 -6.10 19.62
CA LYS A 164 -11.62 -7.32 19.36
C LYS A 164 -10.16 -7.19 19.80
N LEU A 165 -9.57 -6.00 19.73
CA LEU A 165 -8.20 -5.78 20.19
C LEU A 165 -8.12 -5.83 21.72
N LEU A 166 -9.06 -5.20 22.42
CA LEU A 166 -9.14 -5.21 23.89
C LEU A 166 -9.36 -6.63 24.41
N ALA A 167 -10.31 -7.37 23.84
CA ALA A 167 -10.57 -8.76 24.23
C ALA A 167 -9.35 -9.68 24.01
N HIS A 168 -8.45 -9.38 23.09
CA HIS A 168 -7.19 -10.11 22.90
C HIS A 168 -6.13 -9.75 23.94
N GLY A 169 -6.14 -8.51 24.43
CA GLY A 169 -5.20 -8.07 25.49
C GLY A 169 -5.48 -8.72 26.83
N ASP A 170 -6.75 -8.96 27.16
CA ASP A 170 -7.17 -9.59 28.42
C ASP A 170 -6.88 -11.10 28.50
N GLN A 171 -6.57 -11.76 27.37
CA GLN A 171 -6.25 -13.19 27.31
C GLN A 171 -4.75 -13.49 27.48
N VAL A 172 -3.90 -12.47 27.52
CA VAL A 172 -2.42 -12.61 27.59
C VAL A 172 -1.87 -12.25 28.98
N GLN A 173 -2.75 -11.89 29.95
CA GLN A 173 -2.40 -11.79 31.36
C GLN A 173 -2.76 -13.09 32.09
#